data_ffea1e80e2a2ed560526d28a207564f9
#
_entry.id   ffea1e80e2a2ed560526d28a207564f9
#
_cell.length_a   1.000
_cell.length_b   1.000
_cell.length_c   1.000
_cell.angle_alpha   90.00
_cell.angle_beta   90.00
_cell.angle_gamma   90.00
#
_symmetry.space_group_name_H-M   'P 1'
#
loop_
_entity.id
_entity.type
_entity.pdbx_description
1 polymer ?
#
loop_
_entity_poly.entity_id
_entity_poly.type
_entity_poly.pdbx_seq_one_letter_code
_entity_poly.pdbx_strand_id
1 'polypeptide(L)'
;MTLYIRSMQKQLAPMGYHYKAESIKGKQHLEHVIPQNKIITAYLNDKISASLVLQMPLCVIDDADKHILEGDWQQAGNWEFPFRRYKLAGYNKTIKDVRGNIVDLNTHTIKQHFKMLGQDV
;
A
#
# COMPACT_ATOMS: atom_id res chain seq x y z
N MET A 1 -0.32 -2.10 19.33
CA MET A 1 -1.16 -1.58 18.24
C MET A 1 -0.68 -2.00 16.86
N THR A 2 0.59 -1.87 16.53
CA THR A 2 1.12 -2.20 15.20
C THR A 2 0.86 -3.65 14.78
N LEU A 3 1.14 -4.63 15.67
CA LEU A 3 0.90 -6.04 15.37
C LEU A 3 -0.58 -6.35 15.21
N TYR A 4 -1.43 -5.72 16.03
CA TYR A 4 -2.88 -5.88 15.96
C TYR A 4 -3.41 -5.37 14.60
N ILE A 5 -3.01 -4.16 14.20
CA ILE A 5 -3.42 -3.57 12.92
C ILE A 5 -2.99 -4.45 11.76
N ARG A 6 -1.75 -4.93 11.76
CA ARG A 6 -1.23 -5.79 10.70
C ARG A 6 -2.01 -7.09 10.59
N SER A 7 -2.33 -7.71 11.72
CA SER A 7 -3.13 -8.94 11.75
C SER A 7 -4.53 -8.71 11.18
N MET A 8 -5.19 -7.62 11.56
CA MET A 8 -6.52 -7.28 11.07
C MET A 8 -6.50 -6.95 9.57
N GLN A 9 -5.49 -6.25 9.08
CA GLN A 9 -5.34 -5.97 7.65
C GLN A 9 -5.26 -7.26 6.83
N LYS A 10 -4.53 -8.25 7.32
CA LYS A 10 -4.44 -9.55 6.65
C LYS A 10 -5.77 -10.28 6.61
N GLN A 11 -6.59 -10.14 7.65
CA GLN A 11 -7.93 -10.75 7.67
C GLN A 11 -8.86 -10.09 6.66
N LEU A 12 -8.78 -8.77 6.48
CA LEU A 12 -9.61 -8.03 5.55
C LEU A 12 -9.16 -8.14 4.10
N ALA A 13 -7.91 -8.53 3.87
CA ALA A 13 -7.38 -8.82 2.55
C ALA A 13 -7.32 -10.34 2.38
N PRO A 14 -8.27 -10.99 1.66
CA PRO A 14 -8.35 -12.45 1.60
C PRO A 14 -7.06 -13.14 1.16
N MET A 15 -6.26 -12.50 0.32
CA MET A 15 -4.97 -13.03 -0.13
C MET A 15 -3.80 -12.56 0.73
N GLY A 16 -4.07 -11.78 1.79
CA GLY A 16 -3.04 -11.16 2.62
C GLY A 16 -2.42 -9.90 2.02
N TYR A 17 -2.86 -9.47 0.82
CA TYR A 17 -2.39 -8.27 0.16
C TYR A 17 -3.44 -7.78 -0.84
N HIS A 18 -3.30 -6.55 -1.32
CA HIS A 18 -4.19 -5.95 -2.33
C HIS A 18 -3.51 -5.80 -3.68
N TYR A 19 -2.18 -5.75 -3.70
CA TYR A 19 -1.37 -5.53 -4.89
C TYR A 19 -0.14 -6.42 -4.84
N LYS A 20 0.38 -6.77 -6.01
CA LYS A 20 1.58 -7.58 -6.11
C LYS A 20 2.40 -7.18 -7.33
N ALA A 21 3.71 -7.03 -7.13
CA ALA A 21 4.63 -6.80 -8.22
C ALA A 21 4.82 -8.07 -9.04
N GLU A 22 5.00 -7.92 -10.33
CA GLU A 22 5.39 -9.02 -11.20
C GLU A 22 6.89 -9.32 -11.05
N SER A 23 7.29 -10.52 -11.49
CA SER A 23 8.70 -10.92 -11.56
C SER A 23 9.41 -10.93 -10.20
N ILE A 24 8.72 -11.35 -9.15
CA ILE A 24 9.36 -11.59 -7.86
C ILE A 24 10.19 -12.88 -7.98
N LYS A 25 11.51 -12.76 -7.77
CA LYS A 25 12.43 -13.88 -7.98
C LYS A 25 12.90 -14.54 -6.70
N GLY A 26 12.79 -13.84 -5.57
CA GLY A 26 13.28 -14.33 -4.30
C GLY A 26 12.25 -14.26 -3.22
N LYS A 27 12.68 -13.95 -2.01
CA LYS A 27 11.81 -13.76 -0.86
C LYS A 27 10.83 -12.63 -1.11
N GLN A 28 9.57 -12.82 -0.73
CA GLN A 28 8.55 -11.79 -0.82
C GLN A 28 8.59 -10.87 0.40
N HIS A 29 8.32 -9.59 0.18
CA HIS A 29 8.19 -8.59 1.23
C HIS A 29 6.81 -7.93 1.13
N LEU A 30 6.09 -7.89 2.25
CA LEU A 30 4.82 -7.19 2.32
C LEU A 30 5.06 -5.73 2.69
N GLU A 31 4.80 -4.84 1.73
CA GLU A 31 5.02 -3.40 1.87
C GLU A 31 3.72 -2.67 2.17
N HIS A 32 3.74 -1.77 3.14
CA HIS A 32 2.68 -0.79 3.31
C HIS A 32 2.89 0.32 2.28
N VAL A 33 1.99 0.43 1.32
CA VAL A 33 2.08 1.45 0.26
C VAL A 33 2.12 2.85 0.86
N ILE A 34 1.26 3.10 1.87
CA ILE A 34 1.39 4.25 2.76
C ILE A 34 2.13 3.75 4.00
N PRO A 35 3.27 4.34 4.36
CA PRO A 35 4.05 3.86 5.50
C PRO A 35 3.20 3.74 6.78
N GLN A 36 3.40 2.65 7.52
CA GLN A 36 2.57 2.33 8.68
C GLN A 36 2.59 3.43 9.73
N ASN A 37 3.74 4.08 9.95
CA ASN A 37 3.83 5.18 10.91
C ASN A 37 2.95 6.37 10.50
N LYS A 38 2.78 6.62 9.21
CA LYS A 38 1.90 7.68 8.72
C LYS A 38 0.43 7.34 8.93
N ILE A 39 0.07 6.08 8.73
CA ILE A 39 -1.29 5.59 8.97
C ILE A 39 -1.63 5.74 10.46
N ILE A 40 -0.76 5.28 11.35
CA ILE A 40 -0.97 5.34 12.79
C ILE A 40 -1.07 6.79 13.26
N THR A 41 -0.17 7.66 12.79
CA THR A 41 -0.20 9.08 13.14
C THR A 41 -1.53 9.73 12.71
N ALA A 42 -2.00 9.45 11.50
CA ALA A 42 -3.27 9.97 11.02
C ALA A 42 -4.44 9.48 11.86
N TYR A 43 -4.44 8.21 12.26
CA TYR A 43 -5.46 7.66 13.14
C TYR A 43 -5.47 8.34 14.51
N LEU A 44 -4.29 8.51 15.12
CA LEU A 44 -4.16 9.15 16.43
C LEU A 44 -4.56 10.62 16.41
N ASN A 45 -4.50 11.26 15.26
CA ASN A 45 -4.91 12.66 15.05
C ASN A 45 -6.34 12.79 14.49
N ASP A 46 -7.12 11.72 14.57
CA ASP A 46 -8.52 11.68 14.11
C ASP A 46 -8.70 12.03 12.62
N LYS A 47 -7.68 11.82 11.80
CA LYS A 47 -7.75 12.08 10.36
C LYS A 47 -8.39 10.93 9.59
N ILE A 48 -8.29 9.71 10.11
CA ILE A 48 -8.89 8.51 9.51
C ILE A 48 -9.50 7.65 10.61
N SER A 49 -10.53 6.88 10.24
CA SER A 49 -11.20 5.96 11.16
C SER A 49 -10.41 4.67 11.31
N ALA A 50 -10.69 3.92 12.39
CA ALA A 50 -10.09 2.59 12.59
C ALA A 50 -10.40 1.65 11.43
N SER A 51 -11.61 1.72 10.88
CA SER A 51 -12.01 0.90 9.73
C SER A 51 -11.13 1.16 8.51
N LEU A 52 -10.82 2.43 8.21
CA LEU A 52 -9.94 2.77 7.09
C LEU A 52 -8.50 2.35 7.33
N VAL A 53 -8.02 2.43 8.58
CA VAL A 53 -6.67 1.94 8.94
C VAL A 53 -6.50 0.50 8.50
N LEU A 54 -7.50 -0.34 8.79
CA LEU A 54 -7.44 -1.79 8.50
C LEU A 54 -7.53 -2.11 7.00
N GLN A 55 -7.91 -1.14 6.17
CA GLN A 55 -8.10 -1.31 4.74
C GLN A 55 -7.06 -0.60 3.89
N MET A 56 -6.03 -0.03 4.52
CA MET A 56 -4.96 0.65 3.80
C MET A 56 -4.19 -0.30 2.88
N PRO A 57 -3.70 0.19 1.73
CA PRO A 57 -3.15 -0.69 0.70
C PRO A 57 -1.88 -1.42 1.13
N LEU A 58 -1.87 -2.73 0.85
CA LEU A 58 -0.73 -3.63 1.08
C LEU A 58 -0.25 -4.15 -0.28
N CYS A 59 1.05 -4.13 -0.51
CA CYS A 59 1.64 -4.57 -1.77
C CYS A 59 2.78 -5.56 -1.51
N VAL A 60 2.75 -6.70 -2.21
CA VAL A 60 3.84 -7.67 -2.17
C VAL A 60 4.87 -7.29 -3.23
N ILE A 61 6.12 -7.12 -2.81
CA ILE A 61 7.25 -6.85 -3.69
C ILE A 61 8.36 -7.86 -3.44
N ASP A 62 9.38 -7.86 -4.29
CA ASP A 62 10.60 -8.63 -4.04
C ASP A 62 11.34 -8.01 -2.85
N ASP A 63 11.74 -8.84 -1.89
CA ASP A 63 12.47 -8.37 -0.70
C ASP A 63 13.73 -7.59 -1.07
N ALA A 64 14.38 -7.96 -2.17
CA ALA A 64 15.56 -7.25 -2.67
C ALA A 64 15.27 -5.80 -3.07
N ASP A 65 14.01 -5.46 -3.35
CA ASP A 65 13.61 -4.13 -3.82
C ASP A 65 13.12 -3.22 -2.68
N LYS A 66 12.96 -3.73 -1.48
CA LYS A 66 12.37 -2.93 -0.38
C LYS A 66 13.15 -1.67 -0.06
N HIS A 67 14.47 -1.71 -0.23
CA HIS A 67 15.34 -0.55 0.05
C HIS A 67 15.08 0.63 -0.91
N ILE A 68 14.56 0.36 -2.12
CA ILE A 68 14.23 1.40 -3.09
C ILE A 68 13.17 2.34 -2.53
N LEU A 69 12.26 1.80 -1.71
CA LEU A 69 11.10 2.53 -1.21
C LEU A 69 11.32 3.19 0.15
N GLU A 70 12.48 2.97 0.77
CA GLU A 70 12.77 3.55 2.08
C GLU A 70 12.95 5.06 1.99
N GLY A 71 12.29 5.78 2.89
CA GLY A 71 12.48 7.22 3.06
C GLY A 71 11.76 8.11 2.07
N ASP A 72 11.13 7.57 1.03
CA ASP A 72 10.59 8.38 -0.07
C ASP A 72 9.25 9.04 0.23
N TRP A 73 8.53 8.58 1.25
CA TRP A 73 7.21 9.14 1.55
C TRP A 73 7.25 10.65 1.79
N GLN A 74 8.27 11.15 2.50
CA GLN A 74 8.32 12.57 2.84
C GLN A 74 8.41 13.47 1.62
N GLN A 75 9.00 13.01 0.55
CA GLN A 75 9.12 13.77 -0.69
C GLN A 75 7.91 13.62 -1.60
N ALA A 76 7.31 12.44 -1.58
CA ALA A 76 6.17 12.10 -2.41
C ALA A 76 4.84 12.21 -1.68
N GLY A 77 4.85 12.26 -0.40
CA GLY A 77 3.83 12.32 0.68
C GLY A 77 2.40 12.58 0.31
N ASN A 78 1.82 11.77 -0.56
CA ASN A 78 0.54 12.06 -1.17
C ASN A 78 -0.47 10.95 -0.85
N TRP A 79 -1.37 11.25 0.07
CA TRP A 79 -2.45 10.34 0.45
C TRP A 79 -3.39 10.03 -0.73
N GLU A 80 -3.59 10.99 -1.63
CA GLU A 80 -4.47 10.79 -2.78
C GLU A 80 -3.87 9.81 -3.79
N PHE A 81 -2.55 9.85 -4.00
CA PHE A 81 -1.83 9.01 -4.96
C PHE A 81 -0.74 8.20 -4.25
N PRO A 82 -1.11 7.17 -3.48
CA PRO A 82 -0.17 6.50 -2.58
C PRO A 82 0.98 5.78 -3.29
N PHE A 83 0.79 5.33 -4.53
CA PHE A 83 1.83 4.66 -5.29
C PHE A 83 2.81 5.62 -5.97
N ARG A 84 2.53 6.93 -5.94
CA ARG A 84 3.40 7.90 -6.63
C ARG A 84 4.82 7.88 -6.06
N ARG A 85 5.00 7.58 -4.77
CA ARG A 85 6.33 7.42 -4.18
C ARG A 85 7.13 6.30 -4.84
N TYR A 86 6.46 5.23 -5.30
CA TYR A 86 7.13 4.15 -6.05
C TYR A 86 7.67 4.70 -7.37
N LYS A 87 6.88 5.48 -8.07
CA LYS A 87 7.29 6.10 -9.33
C LYS A 87 8.49 7.02 -9.13
N LEU A 88 8.45 7.87 -8.11
CA LEU A 88 9.52 8.82 -7.81
C LEU A 88 10.80 8.12 -7.35
N ALA A 89 10.69 6.97 -6.69
CA ALA A 89 11.83 6.16 -6.27
C ALA A 89 12.49 5.39 -7.43
N GLY A 90 11.89 5.41 -8.61
CA GLY A 90 12.40 4.67 -9.76
C GLY A 90 12.03 3.20 -9.78
N TYR A 91 10.98 2.81 -9.06
CA TYR A 91 10.49 1.43 -9.09
C TYR A 91 9.97 1.11 -10.49
N ASN A 92 10.53 0.10 -11.14
CA ASN A 92 10.30 -0.17 -12.55
C ASN A 92 9.56 -1.46 -12.85
N LYS A 93 9.13 -2.20 -11.83
CA LYS A 93 8.35 -3.41 -12.03
C LYS A 93 6.86 -3.09 -12.11
N THR A 94 6.13 -3.85 -12.93
CA THR A 94 4.69 -3.74 -13.03
C THR A 94 4.03 -4.25 -11.75
N ILE A 95 3.06 -3.49 -11.24
CA ILE A 95 2.24 -3.88 -10.10
C ILE A 95 0.82 -4.13 -10.60
N LYS A 96 0.23 -5.24 -10.17
CA LYS A 96 -1.17 -5.57 -10.44
C LYS A 96 -1.95 -5.64 -9.15
N ASP A 97 -3.22 -5.25 -9.21
CA ASP A 97 -4.13 -5.49 -8.10
C ASP A 97 -4.59 -6.96 -8.07
N VAL A 98 -5.31 -7.35 -7.02
CA VAL A 98 -5.80 -8.74 -6.86
C VAL A 98 -6.81 -9.16 -7.90
N ARG A 99 -7.32 -8.23 -8.70
CA ARG A 99 -8.22 -8.52 -9.83
C ARG A 99 -7.48 -8.67 -11.15
N GLY A 100 -6.14 -8.52 -11.14
CA GLY A 100 -5.30 -8.63 -12.33
C GLY A 100 -5.14 -7.34 -13.12
N ASN A 101 -5.63 -6.22 -12.64
CA ASN A 101 -5.51 -4.94 -13.32
C ASN A 101 -4.14 -4.31 -13.03
N ILE A 102 -3.50 -3.79 -14.07
CA ILE A 102 -2.23 -3.07 -13.92
C ILE A 102 -2.49 -1.74 -13.22
N VAL A 103 -1.67 -1.45 -12.22
CA VAL A 103 -1.74 -0.19 -11.45
C VAL A 103 -0.83 0.84 -12.12
N ASP A 104 -1.39 2.00 -12.46
CA ASP A 104 -0.58 3.15 -12.87
C ASP A 104 -0.03 3.81 -11.61
N LEU A 105 1.29 3.71 -11.40
CA LEU A 105 1.93 4.20 -10.18
C LEU A 105 1.77 5.70 -9.97
N ASN A 106 1.57 6.45 -11.05
CA ASN A 106 1.46 7.91 -10.99
C ASN A 106 0.03 8.40 -10.72
N THR A 107 -0.98 7.65 -11.15
CA THR A 107 -2.38 8.12 -11.17
C THR A 107 -3.35 7.28 -10.34
N HIS A 108 -2.93 6.11 -9.84
CA HIS A 108 -3.81 5.27 -9.03
C HIS A 108 -4.12 5.95 -7.69
N THR A 109 -5.41 6.18 -7.40
CA THR A 109 -5.82 6.95 -6.23
C THR A 109 -6.21 6.06 -5.07
N ILE A 110 -6.16 6.63 -3.86
CA ILE A 110 -6.66 5.95 -2.66
C ILE A 110 -8.18 5.68 -2.78
N LYS A 111 -8.91 6.54 -3.46
CA LYS A 111 -10.33 6.32 -3.75
C LYS A 111 -10.55 5.06 -4.60
N GLN A 112 -9.73 4.86 -5.62
CA GLN A 112 -9.79 3.66 -6.45
C GLN A 112 -9.49 2.41 -5.64
N HIS A 113 -8.55 2.50 -4.70
CA HIS A 113 -8.24 1.41 -3.78
C HIS A 113 -9.47 1.03 -2.94
N PHE A 114 -10.10 1.99 -2.29
CA PHE A 114 -11.26 1.72 -1.45
C PHE A 114 -12.45 1.24 -2.27
N LYS A 115 -12.64 1.77 -3.47
CA LYS A 115 -13.70 1.31 -4.37
C LYS A 115 -13.49 -0.16 -4.75
N MET A 116 -12.26 -0.57 -4.99
CA MET A 116 -11.93 -1.97 -5.26
C MET A 116 -12.34 -2.88 -4.10
N LEU A 117 -12.27 -2.38 -2.87
CA LEU A 117 -12.66 -3.11 -1.67
C LEU A 117 -14.16 -3.03 -1.39
N GLY A 118 -14.93 -2.34 -2.24
CA GLY A 118 -16.36 -2.15 -2.03
C GLY A 118 -16.71 -1.05 -1.05
N GLN A 119 -15.76 -0.14 -0.75
CA GLN A 119 -15.96 0.99 0.15
C GLN A 119 -16.29 2.24 -0.66
N ASP A 120 -17.31 2.96 -0.19
CA ASP A 120 -17.71 4.23 -0.76
C ASP A 120 -17.17 5.35 0.11
N VAL A 121 -16.03 5.89 -0.29
CA VAL A 121 -15.29 6.86 0.54
C VAL A 121 -15.17 8.20 -0.15
#